data_aeff5d1c802e9a51946c292bfc68330f
#
_entry.id   aeff5d1c802e9a51946c292bfc68330f
#
_cell.length_a   1.000
_cell.length_b   1.000
_cell.length_c   1.000
_cell.angle_alpha   90.00
_cell.angle_beta   90.00
_cell.angle_gamma   90.00
#
_symmetry.space_group_name_H-M   'P 1'
#
loop_
_entity.id
_entity.type
_entity.pdbx_description
1 polymer ?
#
loop_
_entity_poly.entity_id
_entity_poly.type
_entity_poly.pdbx_seq_one_letter_code
_entity_poly.pdbx_strand_id
1 'polypeptide(L)'
;MSSSTSQTIRTRFAPSPTGYLHLGGARTALFAWAFARHHNGIFVLRIEDTDLERSTPEAVQAILDAMDWLGMQPDEGPFYQMQRMDLYRDVIERMLKEGNAYY
;
A
#
# COMPACT_ATOMS: atom_id res chain seq x y z
N MET A 1 -12.04 9.07 -30.76
CA MET A 1 -12.07 8.56 -29.48
C MET A 1 -10.74 8.03 -29.01
N SER A 2 -10.30 8.51 -27.95
CA SER A 2 -8.94 8.20 -27.51
C SER A 2 -8.88 7.18 -26.39
N SER A 3 -9.86 6.35 -26.30
CA SER A 3 -9.93 5.37 -25.23
C SER A 3 -8.73 4.45 -25.21
N SER A 4 -8.05 4.31 -26.35
CA SER A 4 -6.84 3.50 -26.42
C SER A 4 -5.75 3.98 -25.46
N THR A 5 -5.85 5.22 -25.00
CA THR A 5 -4.88 5.78 -24.06
C THR A 5 -5.34 5.70 -22.62
N SER A 6 -6.49 5.09 -22.38
CA SER A 6 -7.00 4.93 -21.03
C SER A 6 -6.03 4.12 -20.19
N GLN A 7 -5.66 4.67 -19.06
CA GLN A 7 -4.85 3.97 -18.09
C GLN A 7 -5.73 3.44 -16.99
N THR A 8 -5.40 2.26 -16.48
CA THR A 8 -6.07 1.70 -15.32
C THR A 8 -5.73 2.56 -14.11
N ILE A 9 -6.76 3.02 -13.42
CA ILE A 9 -6.58 3.73 -12.15
C ILE A 9 -6.13 2.72 -11.10
N ARG A 10 -5.06 3.05 -10.41
CA ARG A 10 -4.57 2.26 -9.29
C ARG A 10 -4.44 3.16 -8.07
N THR A 11 -5.10 2.80 -7.00
CA THR A 11 -5.00 3.52 -5.73
C THR A 11 -4.37 2.62 -4.69
N ARG A 12 -3.80 3.22 -3.67
CA ARG A 12 -3.08 2.49 -2.64
C ARG A 12 -3.48 2.99 -1.26
N PHE A 13 -3.71 2.04 -0.37
CA PHE A 13 -3.75 2.29 1.06
C PHE A 13 -2.53 1.63 1.68
N ALA A 14 -1.75 2.41 2.44
CA ALA A 14 -0.44 1.97 2.94
C ALA A 14 -0.31 2.23 4.44
N PRO A 15 -1.04 1.48 5.27
CA PRO A 15 -1.01 1.67 6.71
C PRO A 15 0.24 1.09 7.34
N SER A 16 0.66 1.71 8.48
CA SER A 16 1.66 1.12 9.36
C SER A 16 0.94 0.24 10.37
N PRO A 17 1.31 -1.05 10.51
CA PRO A 17 0.58 -1.98 11.36
C PRO A 17 1.06 -1.89 12.80
N THR A 18 0.93 -0.71 13.41
CA THR A 18 1.41 -0.43 14.77
C THR A 18 0.29 -0.38 15.79
N GLY A 19 -0.91 -0.81 15.40
CA GLY A 19 -2.09 -0.85 16.24
C GLY A 19 -3.33 -1.12 15.41
N TYR A 20 -4.48 -0.84 16.01
CA TYR A 20 -5.74 -1.02 15.30
C TYR A 20 -5.92 0.09 14.26
N LEU A 21 -6.67 -0.24 13.21
CA LEU A 21 -7.07 0.75 12.22
C LEU A 21 -8.01 1.77 12.90
N HIS A 22 -7.56 3.01 13.01
CA HIS A 22 -8.40 4.06 13.58
C HIS A 22 -9.27 4.72 12.52
N LEU A 23 -10.19 5.57 12.95
CA LEU A 23 -11.16 6.21 12.06
C LEU A 23 -10.50 6.99 10.92
N GLY A 24 -9.42 7.73 11.21
CA GLY A 24 -8.69 8.47 10.18
C GLY A 24 -8.09 7.57 9.12
N GLY A 25 -7.53 6.43 9.53
CA GLY A 25 -7.02 5.42 8.61
C GLY A 25 -8.13 4.79 7.78
N ALA A 26 -9.26 4.47 8.41
CA ALA A 26 -10.42 3.93 7.71
C ALA A 26 -10.94 4.91 6.66
N ARG A 27 -10.96 6.20 6.98
CA ARG A 27 -11.37 7.25 6.04
C ARG A 27 -10.44 7.31 4.83
N THR A 28 -9.13 7.27 5.06
CA THR A 28 -8.14 7.27 3.98
C THR A 28 -8.32 6.05 3.08
N ALA A 29 -8.49 4.87 3.68
CA ALA A 29 -8.74 3.65 2.94
C ALA A 29 -10.02 3.75 2.12
N LEU A 30 -11.06 4.31 2.70
CA LEU A 30 -12.35 4.48 2.03
C LEU A 30 -12.23 5.33 0.77
N PHE A 31 -11.52 6.46 0.84
CA PHE A 31 -11.33 7.31 -0.34
C PHE A 31 -10.56 6.58 -1.44
N ALA A 32 -9.48 5.89 -1.10
CA ALA A 32 -8.69 5.14 -2.07
C ALA A 32 -9.54 4.01 -2.70
N TRP A 33 -10.28 3.28 -1.89
CA TRP A 33 -11.14 2.21 -2.34
C TRP A 33 -12.28 2.73 -3.23
N ALA A 34 -12.98 3.77 -2.78
CA ALA A 34 -14.10 4.33 -3.52
C ALA A 34 -13.67 4.90 -4.87
N PHE A 35 -12.53 5.60 -4.91
CA PHE A 35 -12.01 6.13 -6.15
C PHE A 35 -11.68 5.01 -7.14
N ALA A 36 -11.02 3.96 -6.67
CA ALA A 36 -10.72 2.81 -7.52
C ALA A 36 -11.99 2.16 -8.06
N ARG A 37 -13.00 1.95 -7.20
CA ARG A 37 -14.26 1.32 -7.61
C ARG A 37 -15.04 2.19 -8.59
N HIS A 38 -15.06 3.51 -8.35
CA HIS A 38 -15.76 4.43 -9.24
C HIS A 38 -15.19 4.39 -10.67
N HIS A 39 -13.88 4.21 -10.80
CA HIS A 39 -13.19 4.19 -12.09
C HIS A 39 -12.92 2.78 -12.61
N ASN A 40 -13.50 1.75 -12.00
CA ASN A 40 -13.23 0.35 -12.35
C ASN A 40 -11.73 0.05 -12.28
N GLY A 41 -11.06 0.65 -11.33
CA GLY A 41 -9.62 0.53 -11.16
C GLY A 41 -9.23 -0.55 -10.17
N ILE A 42 -8.01 -0.47 -9.72
CA ILE A 42 -7.39 -1.45 -8.83
C ILE A 42 -7.08 -0.79 -7.49
N PHE A 43 -7.52 -1.42 -6.42
CA PHE A 43 -7.22 -1.00 -5.05
C PHE A 43 -6.12 -1.88 -4.49
N VAL A 44 -5.01 -1.28 -4.08
CA VAL A 44 -3.80 -1.96 -3.63
C VAL A 44 -3.62 -1.73 -2.13
N LEU A 45 -3.33 -2.78 -1.40
CA LEU A 45 -2.95 -2.69 0.01
C LEU A 45 -1.46 -2.93 0.16
N ARG A 46 -0.77 -2.01 0.82
CA ARG A 46 0.63 -2.14 1.17
C ARG A 46 0.81 -1.93 2.66
N ILE A 47 1.41 -2.88 3.33
CA ILE A 47 1.69 -2.80 4.76
C ILE A 47 3.09 -2.18 4.93
N GLU A 48 3.14 -1.05 5.61
CA GLU A 48 4.38 -0.34 5.87
C GLU A 48 4.93 -0.75 7.24
N ASP A 49 5.61 -1.87 7.27
CA ASP A 49 6.02 -2.58 8.48
C ASP A 49 7.48 -2.30 8.88
N THR A 50 7.91 -1.05 8.75
CA THR A 50 9.29 -0.66 9.04
C THR A 50 9.61 -0.57 10.54
N ASP A 51 8.60 -0.37 11.38
CA ASP A 51 8.77 -0.40 12.84
C ASP A 51 8.67 -1.85 13.31
N LEU A 52 9.80 -2.54 13.39
CA LEU A 52 9.84 -3.98 13.66
C LEU A 52 9.31 -4.35 15.04
N GLU A 53 9.43 -3.47 16.02
CA GLU A 53 8.93 -3.74 17.37
C GLU A 53 7.40 -3.69 17.44
N ARG A 54 6.81 -2.73 16.73
CA ARG A 54 5.37 -2.49 16.78
C ARG A 54 4.58 -3.18 15.67
N SER A 55 5.27 -3.62 14.62
CA SER A 55 4.63 -4.27 13.46
C SER A 55 4.50 -5.77 13.70
N THR A 56 3.56 -6.14 14.57
CA THR A 56 3.34 -7.53 14.93
C THR A 56 2.37 -8.21 13.96
N PRO A 57 2.41 -9.55 13.84
CA PRO A 57 1.41 -10.27 13.04
C PRO A 57 -0.02 -9.99 13.47
N GLU A 58 -0.25 -9.79 14.77
CA GLU A 58 -1.58 -9.48 15.30
C GLU A 58 -2.06 -8.10 14.84
N ALA A 59 -1.16 -7.12 14.79
CA ALA A 59 -1.49 -5.78 14.31
C ALA A 59 -1.83 -5.79 12.82
N VAL A 60 -1.08 -6.55 12.02
CA VAL A 60 -1.38 -6.74 10.59
C VAL A 60 -2.75 -7.38 10.42
N GLN A 61 -3.01 -8.45 11.17
CA GLN A 61 -4.29 -9.15 11.05
C GLN A 61 -5.46 -8.26 11.45
N ALA A 62 -5.27 -7.40 12.45
CA ALA A 62 -6.31 -6.46 12.87
C ALA A 62 -6.68 -5.50 11.75
N ILE A 63 -5.71 -5.03 10.97
CA ILE A 63 -5.98 -4.17 9.81
C ILE A 63 -6.74 -4.94 8.74
N LEU A 64 -6.30 -6.16 8.42
CA LEU A 64 -6.95 -6.98 7.41
C LEU A 64 -8.40 -7.31 7.79
N ASP A 65 -8.62 -7.63 9.05
CA ASP A 65 -9.97 -7.93 9.56
C ASP A 65 -10.87 -6.70 9.50
N ALA A 66 -10.34 -5.53 9.85
CA ALA A 66 -11.11 -4.28 9.78
C ALA A 66 -11.51 -3.94 8.35
N MET A 67 -10.60 -4.11 7.40
CA MET A 67 -10.90 -3.85 5.99
C MET A 67 -11.93 -4.84 5.46
N ASP A 68 -11.83 -6.11 5.84
CA ASP A 68 -12.81 -7.12 5.48
C ASP A 68 -14.19 -6.77 6.04
N TRP A 69 -14.23 -6.39 7.32
CA TRP A 69 -15.48 -5.99 7.97
C TRP A 69 -16.13 -4.79 7.29
N LEU A 70 -15.32 -3.83 6.82
CA LEU A 70 -15.81 -2.65 6.11
C LEU A 70 -16.12 -2.92 4.63
N GLY A 71 -15.82 -4.11 4.14
CA GLY A 71 -16.08 -4.46 2.75
C GLY A 71 -15.10 -3.88 1.75
N MET A 72 -13.93 -3.46 2.21
CA MET A 72 -12.89 -2.85 1.36
C MET A 72 -11.77 -3.85 1.06
N GLN A 73 -12.10 -4.90 0.32
CA GLN A 73 -11.12 -5.92 -0.05
C GLN A 73 -10.14 -5.38 -1.09
N PRO A 74 -8.83 -5.54 -0.88
CA PRO A 74 -7.87 -5.14 -1.90
C PRO A 74 -7.90 -6.09 -3.10
N ASP A 75 -7.65 -5.53 -4.26
CA ASP A 75 -7.52 -6.33 -5.49
C ASP A 75 -6.11 -6.91 -5.60
N GLU A 76 -5.12 -6.18 -5.08
CA GLU A 76 -3.73 -6.62 -5.04
C GLU A 76 -3.15 -6.39 -3.65
N GLY A 77 -2.29 -7.28 -3.24
CA GLY A 77 -1.66 -7.23 -1.93
C GLY A 77 -2.34 -8.18 -0.96
N PRO A 78 -1.98 -8.12 0.32
CA PRO A 78 -1.08 -7.11 0.89
C PRO A 78 0.38 -7.29 0.46
N PHE A 79 1.00 -6.19 0.11
CA PHE A 79 2.45 -6.13 -0.08
C PHE A 79 3.07 -5.63 1.22
N TYR A 80 4.23 -6.18 1.57
CA TYR A 80 4.93 -5.82 2.82
C TYR A 80 6.20 -5.07 2.47
N GLN A 81 6.35 -3.86 2.99
CA GLN A 81 7.48 -3.02 2.65
C GLN A 81 8.82 -3.69 2.96
N MET A 82 8.93 -4.32 4.13
CA MET A 82 10.18 -4.97 4.56
C MET A 82 10.55 -6.17 3.71
N GLN A 83 9.61 -6.81 3.06
CA GLN A 83 9.87 -7.92 2.15
C GLN A 83 10.46 -7.48 0.81
N ARG A 84 10.54 -6.19 0.56
CA ARG A 84 11.01 -5.62 -0.70
C ARG A 84 12.33 -4.87 -0.54
N MET A 85 13.04 -5.10 0.55
CA MET A 85 14.29 -4.38 0.86
C MET A 85 15.36 -4.61 -0.19
N ASP A 86 15.46 -5.81 -0.74
CA ASP A 86 16.44 -6.10 -1.78
C ASP A 86 16.18 -5.26 -3.04
N LEU A 87 14.91 -5.10 -3.41
CA LEU A 87 14.53 -4.25 -4.52
C LEU A 87 14.92 -2.80 -4.26
N TYR A 88 14.70 -2.31 -3.05
CA TYR A 88 15.06 -0.92 -2.70
C TYR A 88 16.56 -0.71 -2.74
N ARG A 89 17.34 -1.66 -2.25
CA ARG A 89 18.80 -1.59 -2.32
C ARG A 89 19.29 -1.54 -3.76
N ASP A 90 18.74 -2.39 -4.62
CA ASP A 90 19.12 -2.41 -6.02
C ASP A 90 18.86 -1.06 -6.69
N VAL A 91 17.71 -0.45 -6.40
CA VAL A 91 17.36 0.86 -6.95
C VAL A 91 18.32 1.94 -6.42
N ILE A 92 18.62 1.93 -5.13
CA ILE A 92 19.52 2.89 -4.51
C ILE A 92 20.92 2.77 -5.11
N GLU A 93 21.42 1.56 -5.26
CA GLU A 93 22.74 1.31 -5.86
C GLU A 93 22.80 1.81 -7.29
N ARG A 94 21.75 1.59 -8.05
CA ARG A 94 21.67 2.09 -9.42
C ARG A 94 21.65 3.61 -9.45
N MET A 95 20.91 4.26 -8.55
CA MET A 95 20.87 5.71 -8.45
C MET A 95 22.24 6.29 -8.10
N LEU A 96 22.97 5.64 -7.20
CA LEU A 96 24.34 6.06 -6.86
C LEU A 96 25.26 5.92 -8.07
N LYS A 97 25.17 4.81 -8.79
CA LYS A 97 25.99 4.56 -9.97
C LYS A 97 25.72 5.56 -11.07
N GLU A 98 24.46 5.96 -11.26
CA GLU A 98 24.04 6.92 -12.28
C GLU A 98 24.23 8.38 -11.87
N GLY A 99 24.65 8.64 -10.63
CA GLY A 99 24.85 10.00 -10.14
C GLY A 99 23.59 10.71 -9.68
N ASN A 100 22.48 9.97 -9.52
CA ASN A 100 21.20 10.53 -9.08
C ASN A 100 21.02 10.51 -7.56
N ALA A 101 21.97 9.94 -6.83
CA ALA A 101 21.98 9.90 -5.37
C ALA A 101 23.43 9.98 -4.88
N TYR A 102 23.61 10.34 -3.62
CA TYR A 102 24.92 10.42 -2.99
C TYR A 102 24.80 10.06 -1.50
N TYR A 103 25.93 9.66 -0.92
CA TYR A 103 26.00 9.40 0.52
C TYR A 103 25.97 10.67 1.36
#